data_c1a0da02eff6ab3afa132ba372f2db08
#
_entry.id   c1a0da02eff6ab3afa132ba372f2db08
#
_cell.length_a   1.000
_cell.length_b   1.000
_cell.length_c   1.000
_cell.angle_alpha   90.00
_cell.angle_beta   90.00
_cell.angle_gamma   90.00
#
_symmetry.space_group_name_H-M   'P 1'
#
loop_
_entity.id
_entity.type
_entity.pdbx_description
1 polymer ?
#
loop_
_entity_poly.entity_id
_entity_poly.type
_entity_poly.pdbx_seq_one_letter_code
_entity_poly.pdbx_strand_id
1 'polypeptide(L)'
;MNRYPLWKYLLVMVVIIFGFIYTLPNFYGESPAVQVLPLRANLKADHALLQRVDQAIKAANLDAEGVVLDSTSVKVRFNSTDMQLKAKDILQSQLGDDYMVAVNLVSRSPQWLTAMNAQPMYLGLDLRGGVHLLLQIDMSSALEKAVEAASGDMRSVLRERNIAYSGVSREGREVTVRFRDIEMRNKALAEFRQRFGNFNFIDKNAGNEIVLLATIRPEEEKRIQESAVQQNLVTLRNRVNELGVAEPIIQQQGVDRIVVQLPGVLDTAHAKDIIGRTATLEVRLVDDEHSFSEGSPVPFGREMFKDRDGTALLVKKNVLLTGERIQDAQPGFDNRTNEPAVHINLDGAGTRKFKEATRENVGKRMAILLFERGKGEVITAPVIREEIGGGRVQISGQMDTKEANDISLLLRAGALAAPMEIIEERTVGPSLGADNITRGFQSTQIGFAAIAIFMIAYYLMFGMVSVLALGSNLLLLVALLSMLQATLTLPGMAGIALTLGMAIDANVLINERIREELRNGITPQAAIHAGYENAFRTILDSNITTLIAGIALFMFGSGAVRGFAVVLCLGILTSMFSAVLISRALVNLIYGRKPRLTKISIG
;
A
#
# COMPACT_ATOMS: atom_id res chain seq x y z
N MET A 1 45.72 22.14 -19.65
CA MET A 1 44.35 22.65 -19.79
C MET A 1 43.33 21.54 -19.72
N ASN A 2 43.37 20.50 -20.54
CA ASN A 2 42.37 19.40 -20.51
C ASN A 2 42.86 18.18 -19.71
N ARG A 3 43.21 18.35 -18.44
CA ARG A 3 43.54 17.23 -17.54
C ARG A 3 42.67 17.30 -16.30
N TYR A 4 41.93 16.25 -16.05
CA TYR A 4 41.23 16.08 -14.79
C TYR A 4 42.24 15.64 -13.70
N PRO A 5 42.10 16.10 -12.48
CA PRO A 5 42.79 15.51 -11.34
C PRO A 5 42.34 14.06 -11.17
N LEU A 6 43.26 13.20 -10.70
CA LEU A 6 43.01 11.76 -10.59
C LEU A 6 41.73 11.41 -9.81
N TRP A 7 41.40 12.22 -8.79
CA TRP A 7 40.19 11.99 -7.99
C TRP A 7 38.87 12.03 -8.81
N LYS A 8 38.81 12.85 -9.89
CA LYS A 8 37.63 12.90 -10.77
C LYS A 8 37.45 11.61 -11.60
N TYR A 9 38.58 11.04 -12.07
CA TYR A 9 38.53 9.73 -12.77
C TYR A 9 38.15 8.61 -11.81
N LEU A 10 38.68 8.64 -10.58
CA LEU A 10 38.35 7.67 -9.55
C LEU A 10 36.87 7.79 -9.15
N LEU A 11 36.34 9.01 -9.00
CA LEU A 11 34.92 9.25 -8.74
C LEU A 11 34.04 8.67 -9.85
N VAL A 12 34.35 8.96 -11.12
CA VAL A 12 33.59 8.42 -12.26
C VAL A 12 33.64 6.90 -12.25
N MET A 13 34.81 6.30 -12.01
CA MET A 13 34.97 4.85 -11.96
C MET A 13 34.13 4.23 -10.84
N VAL A 14 34.22 4.78 -9.63
CA VAL A 14 33.43 4.30 -8.48
C VAL A 14 31.93 4.40 -8.76
N VAL A 15 31.45 5.53 -9.29
CA VAL A 15 30.03 5.71 -9.62
C VAL A 15 29.56 4.70 -10.68
N ILE A 16 30.37 4.43 -11.71
CA ILE A 16 30.03 3.43 -12.74
C ILE A 16 30.01 2.01 -12.15
N ILE A 17 30.97 1.64 -11.29
CA ILE A 17 31.00 0.34 -10.62
C ILE A 17 29.77 0.17 -9.72
N PHE A 18 29.44 1.18 -8.91
CA PHE A 18 28.22 1.18 -8.12
C PHE A 18 26.96 1.06 -9.00
N GLY A 19 26.93 1.86 -10.07
CA GLY A 19 25.85 1.78 -11.06
C GLY A 19 25.69 0.38 -11.64
N PHE A 20 26.78 -0.29 -11.98
CA PHE A 20 26.75 -1.65 -12.50
C PHE A 20 26.23 -2.65 -11.48
N ILE A 21 26.71 -2.58 -10.22
CA ILE A 21 26.27 -3.48 -9.15
C ILE A 21 24.75 -3.37 -8.89
N TYR A 22 24.22 -2.14 -8.79
CA TYR A 22 22.79 -1.93 -8.54
C TYR A 22 21.90 -2.14 -9.76
N THR A 23 22.44 -2.09 -10.97
CA THR A 23 21.72 -2.43 -12.20
C THR A 23 21.62 -3.94 -12.40
N LEU A 24 22.63 -4.69 -11.97
CA LEU A 24 22.76 -6.12 -12.21
C LEU A 24 21.55 -6.96 -11.76
N PRO A 25 20.88 -6.72 -10.59
CA PRO A 25 19.72 -7.48 -10.15
C PRO A 25 18.57 -7.53 -11.17
N ASN A 26 18.39 -6.47 -11.97
CA ASN A 26 17.29 -6.39 -12.93
C ASN A 26 17.44 -7.36 -14.13
N PHE A 27 18.63 -7.89 -14.35
CA PHE A 27 18.87 -8.86 -15.43
C PHE A 27 18.58 -10.32 -15.03
N TYR A 28 18.48 -10.62 -13.73
CA TYR A 28 18.19 -11.99 -13.28
C TYR A 28 16.69 -12.33 -13.36
N GLY A 29 15.81 -11.32 -13.39
CA GLY A 29 14.36 -11.54 -13.45
C GLY A 29 13.78 -12.11 -12.14
N GLU A 30 12.51 -12.49 -12.21
CA GLU A 30 11.77 -13.11 -11.10
C GLU A 30 11.35 -14.54 -11.48
N SER A 31 11.29 -15.43 -10.49
CA SER A 31 10.72 -16.78 -10.63
C SER A 31 9.43 -16.89 -9.85
N PRO A 32 8.43 -17.63 -10.35
CA PRO A 32 7.31 -18.09 -9.56
C PRO A 32 7.81 -18.84 -8.32
N ALA A 33 7.34 -18.45 -7.15
CA ALA A 33 7.74 -19.08 -5.90
C ALA A 33 6.56 -19.32 -4.97
N VAL A 34 6.66 -20.37 -4.16
CA VAL A 34 5.76 -20.62 -3.06
C VAL A 34 6.46 -20.24 -1.77
N GLN A 35 5.82 -19.44 -0.96
CA GLN A 35 6.31 -19.01 0.33
C GLN A 35 5.51 -19.68 1.44
N VAL A 36 6.20 -20.40 2.32
CA VAL A 36 5.61 -21.09 3.46
C VAL A 36 5.93 -20.29 4.72
N LEU A 37 4.88 -19.81 5.38
CA LEU A 37 4.97 -19.02 6.62
C LEU A 37 4.35 -19.82 7.77
N PRO A 38 5.00 -19.88 8.94
CA PRO A 38 4.39 -20.45 10.14
C PRO A 38 3.27 -19.52 10.63
N LEU A 39 2.09 -20.08 10.92
CA LEU A 39 0.94 -19.35 11.46
C LEU A 39 0.96 -19.23 12.98
N ARG A 40 1.63 -20.17 13.67
CA ARG A 40 1.70 -20.17 15.14
C ARG A 40 2.96 -19.46 15.64
N ALA A 41 2.82 -18.62 16.66
CA ALA A 41 3.94 -17.88 17.26
C ALA A 41 5.04 -18.78 17.88
N ASN A 42 4.73 -20.04 18.18
CA ASN A 42 5.68 -21.04 18.67
C ASN A 42 6.42 -21.80 17.56
N LEU A 43 5.98 -21.69 16.31
CA LEU A 43 6.64 -22.26 15.15
C LEU A 43 7.55 -21.20 14.51
N LYS A 44 8.71 -21.62 14.12
CA LYS A 44 9.66 -20.76 13.41
C LYS A 44 9.96 -21.33 12.02
N ALA A 45 10.29 -20.46 11.09
CA ALA A 45 10.89 -20.88 9.85
C ALA A 45 12.32 -21.35 10.16
N ASP A 46 12.52 -22.67 10.28
CA ASP A 46 13.77 -23.30 10.64
C ASP A 46 14.20 -24.36 9.61
N HIS A 47 15.34 -24.96 9.86
CA HIS A 47 15.85 -26.02 8.99
C HIS A 47 14.95 -27.28 8.98
N ALA A 48 14.17 -27.52 10.02
CA ALA A 48 13.23 -28.65 10.05
C ALA A 48 12.07 -28.39 9.08
N LEU A 49 11.51 -27.18 9.05
CA LEU A 49 10.51 -26.77 8.06
C LEU A 49 11.08 -26.86 6.63
N LEU A 50 12.31 -26.36 6.41
CA LEU A 50 12.97 -26.42 5.12
C LEU A 50 13.06 -27.87 4.61
N GLN A 51 13.48 -28.82 5.48
CA GLN A 51 13.58 -30.23 5.11
C GLN A 51 12.20 -30.85 4.80
N ARG A 52 11.16 -30.53 5.57
CA ARG A 52 9.78 -30.99 5.30
C ARG A 52 9.27 -30.49 3.96
N VAL A 53 9.49 -29.21 3.66
CA VAL A 53 9.09 -28.59 2.37
C VAL A 53 9.85 -29.23 1.22
N ASP A 54 11.17 -29.42 1.33
CA ASP A 54 12.00 -30.06 0.30
C ASP A 54 11.58 -31.53 0.04
N GLN A 55 11.29 -32.26 1.12
CA GLN A 55 10.78 -33.65 0.99
C GLN A 55 9.41 -33.68 0.32
N ALA A 56 8.51 -32.77 0.66
CA ALA A 56 7.19 -32.69 0.07
C ALA A 56 7.26 -32.42 -1.45
N ILE A 57 8.10 -31.48 -1.86
CA ILE A 57 8.32 -31.14 -3.27
C ILE A 57 8.93 -32.31 -4.05
N LYS A 58 9.94 -32.99 -3.48
CA LYS A 58 10.58 -34.16 -4.08
C LYS A 58 9.62 -35.34 -4.18
N ALA A 59 8.82 -35.61 -3.15
CA ALA A 59 7.81 -36.67 -3.17
C ALA A 59 6.73 -36.45 -4.25
N ALA A 60 6.44 -35.19 -4.55
CA ALA A 60 5.49 -34.80 -5.59
C ALA A 60 6.11 -34.77 -7.01
N ASN A 61 7.39 -35.11 -7.19
CA ASN A 61 8.13 -34.98 -8.45
C ASN A 61 8.02 -33.60 -9.10
N LEU A 62 8.00 -32.54 -8.30
CA LEU A 62 7.98 -31.16 -8.79
C LEU A 62 9.42 -30.65 -8.93
N ASP A 63 9.75 -30.14 -10.11
CA ASP A 63 11.07 -29.58 -10.41
C ASP A 63 11.17 -28.15 -9.83
N ALA A 64 11.85 -28.04 -8.68
CA ALA A 64 12.10 -26.77 -8.02
C ALA A 64 13.51 -26.25 -8.34
N GLU A 65 13.62 -24.98 -8.73
CA GLU A 65 14.92 -24.31 -8.96
C GLU A 65 15.74 -24.15 -7.68
N GLY A 66 15.10 -24.18 -6.52
CA GLY A 66 15.77 -24.11 -5.22
C GLY A 66 14.81 -23.79 -4.07
N VAL A 67 15.20 -24.24 -2.88
CA VAL A 67 14.52 -23.97 -1.63
C VAL A 67 15.42 -23.08 -0.78
N VAL A 68 14.90 -21.95 -0.32
CA VAL A 68 15.66 -20.95 0.44
C VAL A 68 14.93 -20.67 1.76
N LEU A 69 15.67 -20.73 2.86
CA LEU A 69 15.19 -20.32 4.18
C LEU A 69 15.49 -18.83 4.38
N ASP A 70 14.44 -18.08 4.67
CA ASP A 70 14.50 -16.68 5.07
C ASP A 70 14.22 -16.57 6.59
N SER A 71 14.44 -15.41 7.18
CA SER A 71 14.23 -15.17 8.62
C SER A 71 12.82 -15.52 9.12
N THR A 72 11.81 -15.42 8.25
CA THR A 72 10.39 -15.58 8.58
C THR A 72 9.67 -16.66 7.78
N SER A 73 10.29 -17.22 6.73
CA SER A 73 9.61 -18.12 5.77
C SER A 73 10.55 -19.04 5.02
N VAL A 74 10.00 -20.11 4.47
CA VAL A 74 10.69 -20.96 3.47
C VAL A 74 10.13 -20.63 2.10
N LYS A 75 10.99 -20.33 1.13
CA LYS A 75 10.63 -19.97 -0.24
C LYS A 75 11.12 -21.06 -1.20
N VAL A 76 10.22 -21.57 -2.03
CA VAL A 76 10.51 -22.57 -3.07
C VAL A 76 10.28 -21.93 -4.43
N ARG A 77 11.30 -21.91 -5.29
CA ARG A 77 11.24 -21.31 -6.63
C ARG A 77 10.94 -22.38 -7.69
N PHE A 78 10.13 -22.00 -8.68
CA PHE A 78 9.72 -22.83 -9.79
C PHE A 78 9.96 -22.16 -11.14
N ASN A 79 10.03 -22.96 -12.20
CA ASN A 79 10.20 -22.48 -13.58
C ASN A 79 8.89 -22.02 -14.23
N SER A 80 7.73 -22.40 -13.69
CA SER A 80 6.43 -22.04 -14.24
C SER A 80 5.38 -21.80 -13.16
N THR A 81 4.40 -20.97 -13.49
CA THR A 81 3.23 -20.68 -12.64
C THR A 81 2.37 -21.92 -12.40
N ASP A 82 2.29 -22.83 -13.37
CA ASP A 82 1.53 -24.08 -13.22
C ASP A 82 2.15 -25.00 -12.16
N MET A 83 3.49 -25.09 -12.12
CA MET A 83 4.21 -25.84 -11.08
C MET A 83 4.05 -25.15 -9.72
N GLN A 84 4.09 -23.84 -9.69
CA GLN A 84 3.85 -23.05 -8.47
C GLN A 84 2.48 -23.33 -7.85
N LEU A 85 1.41 -23.33 -8.66
CA LEU A 85 0.06 -23.59 -8.19
C LEU A 85 -0.10 -25.03 -7.69
N LYS A 86 0.42 -26.00 -8.42
CA LYS A 86 0.45 -27.41 -7.96
C LYS A 86 1.21 -27.58 -6.66
N ALA A 87 2.36 -26.91 -6.53
CA ALA A 87 3.17 -26.96 -5.32
C ALA A 87 2.44 -26.32 -4.13
N LYS A 88 1.71 -25.22 -4.35
CA LYS A 88 0.87 -24.60 -3.33
C LYS A 88 -0.13 -25.61 -2.76
N ASP A 89 -0.90 -26.26 -3.63
CA ASP A 89 -1.95 -27.20 -3.21
C ASP A 89 -1.36 -28.41 -2.45
N ILE A 90 -0.25 -28.95 -2.94
CA ILE A 90 0.44 -30.09 -2.30
C ILE A 90 1.02 -29.68 -0.95
N LEU A 91 1.72 -28.54 -0.88
CA LEU A 91 2.31 -28.07 0.37
C LEU A 91 1.24 -27.72 1.40
N GLN A 92 0.13 -27.11 0.97
CA GLN A 92 -0.99 -26.82 1.87
C GLN A 92 -1.61 -28.10 2.45
N SER A 93 -1.75 -29.14 1.63
CA SER A 93 -2.29 -30.42 2.09
C SER A 93 -1.35 -31.21 3.00
N GLN A 94 -0.02 -31.13 2.78
CA GLN A 94 0.98 -31.91 3.54
C GLN A 94 1.45 -31.22 4.81
N LEU A 95 1.54 -29.87 4.82
CA LEU A 95 1.97 -29.10 5.97
C LEU A 95 0.82 -28.81 6.94
N GLY A 96 -0.42 -28.97 6.45
CA GLY A 96 -1.62 -28.72 7.25
C GLY A 96 -1.84 -27.25 7.57
N ASP A 97 -2.73 -27.01 8.54
CA ASP A 97 -3.21 -25.68 8.91
C ASP A 97 -2.24 -24.87 9.80
N ASP A 98 -1.10 -25.45 10.14
CA ASP A 98 -0.06 -24.80 10.94
C ASP A 98 0.80 -23.83 10.13
N TYR A 99 0.71 -23.91 8.80
CA TYR A 99 1.51 -23.12 7.86
C TYR A 99 0.64 -22.51 6.76
N MET A 100 0.87 -21.24 6.49
CA MET A 100 0.28 -20.56 5.34
C MET A 100 1.17 -20.73 4.12
N VAL A 101 0.59 -21.18 3.02
CA VAL A 101 1.28 -21.38 1.75
C VAL A 101 0.80 -20.31 0.76
N ALA A 102 1.62 -19.27 0.58
CA ALA A 102 1.34 -18.16 -0.31
C ALA A 102 2.09 -18.28 -1.64
N VAL A 103 1.47 -17.87 -2.74
CA VAL A 103 2.13 -17.72 -4.05
C VAL A 103 2.75 -16.35 -4.17
N ASN A 104 4.02 -16.29 -4.60
CA ASN A 104 4.76 -15.04 -4.73
C ASN A 104 5.70 -15.10 -5.95
N LEU A 105 6.26 -13.96 -6.34
CA LEU A 105 7.36 -13.88 -7.30
C LEU A 105 8.62 -13.47 -6.53
N VAL A 106 9.70 -14.23 -6.70
CA VAL A 106 10.96 -14.01 -5.99
C VAL A 106 12.08 -13.77 -6.98
N SER A 107 12.92 -12.76 -6.71
CA SER A 107 14.08 -12.45 -7.55
C SER A 107 15.05 -13.62 -7.65
N ARG A 108 15.59 -13.84 -8.87
CA ARG A 108 16.68 -14.80 -9.14
C ARG A 108 18.07 -14.25 -8.80
N SER A 109 18.15 -13.06 -8.22
CA SER A 109 19.43 -12.42 -7.88
C SER A 109 20.28 -13.30 -6.95
N PRO A 110 21.60 -13.42 -7.19
CA PRO A 110 22.52 -14.13 -6.30
C PRO A 110 22.55 -13.54 -4.88
N GLN A 111 22.81 -14.38 -3.89
CA GLN A 111 22.81 -13.98 -2.47
C GLN A 111 23.79 -12.86 -2.14
N TRP A 112 24.93 -12.74 -2.82
CA TRP A 112 25.88 -11.66 -2.58
C TRP A 112 25.34 -10.28 -2.96
N LEU A 113 24.46 -10.18 -3.99
CA LEU A 113 23.77 -8.94 -4.36
C LEU A 113 22.74 -8.56 -3.30
N THR A 114 21.94 -9.52 -2.84
CA THR A 114 20.94 -9.27 -1.78
C THR A 114 21.60 -8.92 -0.45
N ALA A 115 22.76 -9.48 -0.12
CA ALA A 115 23.55 -9.12 1.04
C ALA A 115 24.08 -7.67 1.00
N MET A 116 24.25 -7.10 -0.20
CA MET A 116 24.60 -5.68 -0.41
C MET A 116 23.37 -4.77 -0.55
N ASN A 117 22.17 -5.27 -0.26
CA ASN A 117 20.89 -4.57 -0.51
C ASN A 117 20.68 -4.15 -1.98
N ALA A 118 21.38 -4.81 -2.91
CA ALA A 118 21.15 -4.59 -4.33
C ALA A 118 19.98 -5.47 -4.78
N GLN A 119 18.80 -4.88 -4.86
CA GLN A 119 17.55 -5.53 -5.27
C GLN A 119 17.08 -4.96 -6.62
N PRO A 120 16.32 -5.74 -7.42
CA PRO A 120 15.73 -5.21 -8.65
C PRO A 120 14.71 -4.11 -8.31
N MET A 121 14.50 -3.18 -9.23
CA MET A 121 13.43 -2.18 -9.13
C MET A 121 12.07 -2.88 -9.16
N TYR A 122 11.06 -2.27 -8.51
CA TYR A 122 9.71 -2.79 -8.56
C TYR A 122 9.05 -2.53 -9.91
N LEU A 123 8.24 -3.49 -10.35
CA LEU A 123 7.44 -3.37 -11.57
C LEU A 123 6.00 -3.01 -11.20
N GLY A 124 5.46 -1.98 -11.83
CA GLY A 124 4.07 -1.56 -11.64
C GLY A 124 3.07 -2.54 -12.25
N LEU A 125 1.79 -2.29 -11.99
CA LEU A 125 0.67 -3.12 -12.43
C LEU A 125 0.69 -3.42 -13.93
N ASP A 126 1.02 -2.41 -14.76
CA ASP A 126 1.03 -2.53 -16.22
C ASP A 126 2.12 -3.46 -16.77
N LEU A 127 3.16 -3.73 -15.97
CA LEU A 127 4.32 -4.54 -16.32
C LEU A 127 4.34 -5.91 -15.62
N ARG A 128 3.83 -5.98 -14.39
CA ARG A 128 3.82 -7.22 -13.60
C ARG A 128 2.49 -7.98 -13.70
N GLY A 129 1.44 -7.29 -14.13
CA GLY A 129 0.07 -7.78 -13.98
C GLY A 129 -0.46 -7.57 -12.57
N GLY A 130 -1.70 -7.94 -12.33
CA GLY A 130 -2.36 -7.79 -11.05
C GLY A 130 -3.72 -7.11 -11.17
N VAL A 131 -4.20 -6.47 -10.09
CA VAL A 131 -5.52 -5.86 -10.03
C VAL A 131 -5.48 -4.37 -9.73
N HIS A 132 -6.30 -3.61 -10.42
CA HIS A 132 -6.62 -2.20 -10.16
C HIS A 132 -8.07 -2.11 -9.69
N LEU A 133 -8.28 -1.51 -8.54
CA LEU A 133 -9.60 -1.26 -7.96
C LEU A 133 -9.78 0.23 -7.73
N LEU A 134 -10.93 0.76 -8.12
CA LEU A 134 -11.39 2.08 -7.71
C LEU A 134 -12.53 1.89 -6.71
N LEU A 135 -12.31 2.33 -5.49
CA LEU A 135 -13.24 2.20 -4.38
C LEU A 135 -13.90 3.54 -4.11
N GLN A 136 -15.21 3.56 -3.95
CA GLN A 136 -15.97 4.72 -3.50
C GLN A 136 -16.38 4.54 -2.05
N ILE A 137 -16.14 5.55 -1.23
CA ILE A 137 -16.49 5.56 0.20
C ILE A 137 -17.92 6.05 0.35
N ASP A 138 -18.72 5.33 1.12
CA ASP A 138 -20.06 5.78 1.52
C ASP A 138 -19.95 6.86 2.61
N MET A 139 -19.87 8.11 2.14
CA MET A 139 -19.78 9.27 3.02
C MET A 139 -21.06 9.49 3.83
N SER A 140 -22.23 9.06 3.33
CA SER A 140 -23.48 9.18 4.08
C SER A 140 -23.46 8.30 5.31
N SER A 141 -23.00 7.06 5.18
CA SER A 141 -22.82 6.14 6.31
C SER A 141 -21.83 6.65 7.36
N ALA A 142 -20.73 7.32 6.93
CA ALA A 142 -19.78 7.94 7.86
C ALA A 142 -20.44 9.04 8.69
N LEU A 143 -21.19 9.92 8.05
CA LEU A 143 -21.92 10.99 8.73
C LEU A 143 -23.02 10.47 9.65
N GLU A 144 -23.76 9.46 9.21
CA GLU A 144 -24.80 8.83 10.04
C GLU A 144 -24.22 8.19 11.31
N LYS A 145 -23.07 7.51 11.21
CA LYS A 145 -22.38 6.97 12.40
C LYS A 145 -21.95 8.07 13.36
N ALA A 146 -21.44 9.18 12.83
CA ALA A 146 -21.04 10.32 13.67
C ALA A 146 -22.25 10.94 14.41
N VAL A 147 -23.40 11.06 13.72
CA VAL A 147 -24.66 11.54 14.33
C VAL A 147 -25.18 10.56 15.37
N GLU A 148 -25.09 9.24 15.12
CA GLU A 148 -25.49 8.22 16.09
C GLU A 148 -24.64 8.28 17.38
N ALA A 149 -23.33 8.39 17.24
CA ALA A 149 -22.43 8.57 18.38
C ALA A 149 -22.77 9.83 19.17
N ALA A 150 -22.97 10.97 18.48
CA ALA A 150 -23.36 12.23 19.12
C ALA A 150 -24.72 12.13 19.81
N SER A 151 -25.69 11.41 19.23
CA SER A 151 -27.00 11.14 19.87
C SER A 151 -26.83 10.36 21.18
N GLY A 152 -25.92 9.37 21.22
CA GLY A 152 -25.56 8.64 22.43
C GLY A 152 -24.92 9.53 23.49
N ASP A 153 -23.97 10.36 23.08
CA ASP A 153 -23.27 11.30 23.95
C ASP A 153 -24.22 12.37 24.52
N MET A 154 -25.12 12.91 23.70
CA MET A 154 -26.16 13.84 24.14
C MET A 154 -27.08 13.21 25.22
N ARG A 155 -27.49 11.94 25.05
CA ARG A 155 -28.24 11.20 26.08
C ARG A 155 -27.43 11.06 27.37
N SER A 156 -26.15 10.79 27.28
CA SER A 156 -25.26 10.64 28.42
C SER A 156 -25.12 11.96 29.19
N VAL A 157 -24.95 13.08 28.48
CA VAL A 157 -24.88 14.42 29.08
C VAL A 157 -26.18 14.78 29.79
N LEU A 158 -27.35 14.52 29.17
CA LEU A 158 -28.64 14.76 29.81
C LEU A 158 -28.81 13.98 31.12
N ARG A 159 -28.39 12.75 31.16
CA ARG A 159 -28.40 11.90 32.37
C ARG A 159 -27.41 12.40 33.43
N GLU A 160 -26.18 12.71 33.03
CA GLU A 160 -25.11 13.19 33.91
C GLU A 160 -25.51 14.49 34.63
N ARG A 161 -26.20 15.39 33.89
CA ARG A 161 -26.67 16.67 34.38
C ARG A 161 -28.07 16.63 35.01
N ASN A 162 -28.70 15.46 35.13
CA ASN A 162 -30.06 15.28 35.64
C ASN A 162 -31.09 16.18 34.92
N ILE A 163 -30.94 16.39 33.59
CA ILE A 163 -31.87 17.14 32.79
C ILE A 163 -32.98 16.21 32.29
N ALA A 164 -34.24 16.48 32.68
CA ALA A 164 -35.36 15.65 32.26
C ALA A 164 -35.69 15.88 30.77
N TYR A 165 -35.80 14.79 30.01
CA TYR A 165 -36.17 14.78 28.60
C TYR A 165 -37.21 13.72 28.29
N SER A 166 -38.04 13.91 27.25
CA SER A 166 -39.06 12.96 26.81
C SER A 166 -38.51 11.87 25.87
N GLY A 167 -37.48 12.22 25.10
CA GLY A 167 -36.83 11.28 24.17
C GLY A 167 -35.73 11.92 23.35
N VAL A 168 -34.80 11.06 22.89
CA VAL A 168 -33.78 11.43 21.90
C VAL A 168 -33.94 10.47 20.73
N SER A 169 -34.28 10.96 19.56
CA SER A 169 -34.41 10.21 18.33
C SER A 169 -33.46 10.73 17.27
N ARG A 170 -33.09 9.87 16.33
CA ARG A 170 -32.28 10.21 15.16
C ARG A 170 -33.12 9.99 13.91
N GLU A 171 -33.13 10.94 13.01
CA GLU A 171 -33.72 10.83 11.67
C GLU A 171 -32.68 11.26 10.64
N GLY A 172 -32.06 10.28 9.96
CA GLY A 172 -30.97 10.53 9.02
C GLY A 172 -29.77 11.20 9.68
N ARG A 173 -29.48 12.46 9.29
CA ARG A 173 -28.34 13.27 9.78
C ARG A 173 -28.73 14.26 10.89
N GLU A 174 -29.91 14.13 11.46
CA GLU A 174 -30.43 15.04 12.47
C GLU A 174 -30.69 14.29 13.78
N VAL A 175 -30.35 14.93 14.90
CA VAL A 175 -30.70 14.45 16.24
C VAL A 175 -31.81 15.32 16.78
N THR A 176 -32.93 14.72 17.15
CA THR A 176 -34.10 15.36 17.72
C THR A 176 -34.20 15.03 19.20
N VAL A 177 -34.08 16.02 20.06
CA VAL A 177 -34.27 15.90 21.52
C VAL A 177 -35.58 16.56 21.92
N ARG A 178 -36.47 15.80 22.56
CA ARG A 178 -37.79 16.25 22.98
C ARG A 178 -37.84 16.53 24.48
N PHE A 179 -38.41 17.64 24.85
CA PHE A 179 -38.57 18.09 26.23
C PHE A 179 -40.05 18.34 26.58
N ARG A 180 -40.37 18.27 27.86
CA ARG A 180 -41.69 18.63 28.37
C ARG A 180 -41.75 20.09 28.84
N ASP A 181 -40.57 20.67 29.14
CA ASP A 181 -40.45 21.99 29.73
C ASP A 181 -39.37 22.80 28.98
N ILE A 182 -39.68 24.10 28.77
CA ILE A 182 -38.79 25.07 28.13
C ILE A 182 -37.52 25.30 28.96
N GLU A 183 -37.64 25.28 30.30
CA GLU A 183 -36.51 25.49 31.19
C GLU A 183 -35.48 24.35 31.03
N MET A 184 -35.94 23.08 30.99
CA MET A 184 -35.08 21.92 30.77
C MET A 184 -34.40 21.94 29.40
N ARG A 185 -35.14 22.33 28.33
CA ARG A 185 -34.57 22.54 27.00
C ARG A 185 -33.48 23.63 27.03
N ASN A 186 -33.70 24.77 27.71
CA ASN A 186 -32.70 25.82 27.77
C ASN A 186 -31.44 25.40 28.55
N LYS A 187 -31.59 24.64 29.63
CA LYS A 187 -30.45 24.01 30.34
C LYS A 187 -29.69 23.03 29.45
N ALA A 188 -30.39 22.17 28.71
CA ALA A 188 -29.78 21.25 27.74
C ALA A 188 -29.05 22.00 26.64
N LEU A 189 -29.65 23.05 26.07
CA LEU A 189 -29.04 23.85 25.02
C LEU A 189 -27.74 24.54 25.48
N ALA A 190 -27.68 25.02 26.71
CA ALA A 190 -26.46 25.61 27.28
C ALA A 190 -25.33 24.58 27.38
N GLU A 191 -25.62 23.41 27.93
CA GLU A 191 -24.64 22.29 28.03
C GLU A 191 -24.22 21.79 26.65
N PHE A 192 -25.15 21.63 25.73
CA PHE A 192 -24.87 21.17 24.36
C PHE A 192 -24.00 22.14 23.57
N ARG A 193 -24.27 23.45 23.66
CA ARG A 193 -23.42 24.46 23.01
C ARG A 193 -22.00 24.47 23.52
N GLN A 194 -21.78 24.13 24.79
CA GLN A 194 -20.46 24.05 25.40
C GLN A 194 -19.72 22.80 24.98
N ARG A 195 -20.39 21.64 24.90
CA ARG A 195 -19.76 20.33 24.67
C ARG A 195 -19.76 19.90 23.20
N PHE A 196 -20.77 20.31 22.43
CA PHE A 196 -20.97 19.94 21.02
C PHE A 196 -20.89 21.16 20.11
N GLY A 197 -19.80 21.90 20.19
CA GLY A 197 -19.56 23.09 19.37
C GLY A 197 -19.56 22.86 17.86
N ASN A 198 -19.45 21.61 17.44
CA ASN A 198 -19.51 21.12 16.07
C ASN A 198 -20.93 20.88 15.52
N PHE A 199 -21.97 21.08 16.36
CA PHE A 199 -23.38 21.02 15.97
C PHE A 199 -24.03 22.39 15.96
N ASN A 200 -24.99 22.58 15.07
CA ASN A 200 -25.94 23.65 15.09
C ASN A 200 -27.20 23.19 15.84
N PHE A 201 -27.67 23.99 16.77
CA PHE A 201 -28.87 23.72 17.55
C PHE A 201 -29.97 24.68 17.15
N ILE A 202 -31.12 24.16 16.71
CA ILE A 202 -32.26 24.90 16.25
C ILE A 202 -33.44 24.53 17.15
N ASP A 203 -34.10 25.56 17.71
CA ASP A 203 -35.32 25.42 18.46
C ASP A 203 -36.50 25.25 17.49
N LYS A 204 -37.20 24.15 17.59
CA LYS A 204 -38.37 23.87 16.77
C LYS A 204 -39.53 23.51 17.68
N ASN A 205 -40.57 24.36 17.69
CA ASN A 205 -41.82 24.05 18.37
C ASN A 205 -42.72 23.29 17.36
N ALA A 206 -42.94 22.03 17.60
CA ALA A 206 -43.82 21.18 16.79
C ALA A 206 -45.12 20.92 17.58
N GLY A 207 -46.11 21.81 17.39
CA GLY A 207 -47.38 21.72 18.13
C GLY A 207 -47.19 21.94 19.63
N ASN A 208 -47.53 20.94 20.45
CA ASN A 208 -47.38 20.98 21.92
C ASN A 208 -46.02 20.42 22.40
N GLU A 209 -45.14 19.98 21.51
CA GLU A 209 -43.84 19.43 21.88
C GLU A 209 -42.72 20.46 21.71
N ILE A 210 -41.87 20.54 22.73
CA ILE A 210 -40.68 21.38 22.76
C ILE A 210 -39.53 20.56 22.25
N VAL A 211 -39.03 20.89 21.06
CA VAL A 211 -38.02 20.12 20.35
C VAL A 211 -36.74 20.91 20.15
N LEU A 212 -35.61 20.31 20.42
CA LEU A 212 -34.29 20.81 20.06
C LEU A 212 -33.72 19.93 18.94
N LEU A 213 -33.49 20.53 17.79
CA LEU A 213 -32.89 19.87 16.62
C LEU A 213 -31.40 20.16 16.60
N ALA A 214 -30.59 19.12 16.50
CA ALA A 214 -29.14 19.25 16.35
C ALA A 214 -28.71 18.71 14.96
N THR A 215 -28.02 19.56 14.20
CA THR A 215 -27.46 19.22 12.88
C THR A 215 -25.96 19.47 12.87
N ILE A 216 -25.19 18.64 12.13
CA ILE A 216 -23.75 18.83 12.00
C ILE A 216 -23.48 20.14 11.23
N ARG A 217 -22.45 20.88 11.63
CA ARG A 217 -22.00 22.06 10.89
C ARG A 217 -21.28 21.64 9.59
N PRO A 218 -21.37 22.41 8.49
CA PRO A 218 -20.71 22.08 7.23
C PRO A 218 -19.19 21.86 7.33
N GLU A 219 -18.52 22.63 8.20
CA GLU A 219 -17.08 22.51 8.42
C GLU A 219 -16.75 21.17 9.09
N GLU A 220 -17.59 20.72 10.02
CA GLU A 220 -17.43 19.45 10.70
C GLU A 220 -17.81 18.28 9.79
N GLU A 221 -18.84 18.43 8.95
CA GLU A 221 -19.18 17.45 7.92
C GLU A 221 -17.97 17.16 7.03
N LYS A 222 -17.32 18.21 6.52
CA LYS A 222 -16.09 18.07 5.73
C LYS A 222 -14.96 17.40 6.50
N ARG A 223 -14.77 17.75 7.78
CA ARG A 223 -13.74 17.15 8.63
C ARG A 223 -13.98 15.65 8.87
N ILE A 224 -15.24 15.26 9.08
CA ILE A 224 -15.61 13.83 9.22
C ILE A 224 -15.33 13.08 7.93
N GLN A 225 -15.68 13.65 6.78
CA GLN A 225 -15.41 13.05 5.47
C GLN A 225 -13.91 12.87 5.23
N GLU A 226 -13.11 13.90 5.43
CA GLU A 226 -11.65 13.84 5.30
C GLU A 226 -11.03 12.80 6.26
N SER A 227 -11.49 12.76 7.50
CA SER A 227 -11.05 11.79 8.50
C SER A 227 -11.40 10.35 8.10
N ALA A 228 -12.61 10.13 7.57
CA ALA A 228 -13.03 8.81 7.10
C ALA A 228 -12.17 8.31 5.93
N VAL A 229 -11.83 9.20 4.97
CA VAL A 229 -10.90 8.85 3.87
C VAL A 229 -9.54 8.46 4.41
N GLN A 230 -8.95 9.27 5.31
CA GLN A 230 -7.62 8.99 5.86
C GLN A 230 -7.59 7.68 6.66
N GLN A 231 -8.60 7.43 7.47
CA GLN A 231 -8.71 6.19 8.23
C GLN A 231 -8.88 4.97 7.32
N ASN A 232 -9.72 5.07 6.28
CA ASN A 232 -9.88 4.01 5.29
C ASN A 232 -8.58 3.76 4.51
N LEU A 233 -7.80 4.80 4.17
CA LEU A 233 -6.48 4.65 3.55
C LEU A 233 -5.51 3.86 4.43
N VAL A 234 -5.47 4.17 5.73
CA VAL A 234 -4.61 3.44 6.69
C VAL A 234 -5.05 1.98 6.81
N THR A 235 -6.35 1.73 6.97
CA THR A 235 -6.92 0.38 7.07
C THR A 235 -6.63 -0.43 5.80
N LEU A 236 -6.81 0.17 4.61
CA LEU A 236 -6.48 -0.48 3.33
C LEU A 236 -5.00 -0.85 3.22
N ARG A 237 -4.10 0.06 3.63
CA ARG A 237 -2.66 -0.25 3.65
C ARG A 237 -2.35 -1.44 4.55
N ASN A 238 -2.92 -1.47 5.74
CA ASN A 238 -2.74 -2.59 6.66
C ASN A 238 -3.23 -3.90 6.04
N ARG A 239 -4.44 -3.91 5.44
CA ARG A 239 -5.00 -5.10 4.79
C ARG A 239 -4.14 -5.61 3.63
N VAL A 240 -3.68 -4.70 2.79
CA VAL A 240 -2.84 -5.05 1.64
C VAL A 240 -1.45 -5.53 2.08
N ASN A 241 -0.89 -4.95 3.15
CA ASN A 241 0.36 -5.42 3.74
C ASN A 241 0.22 -6.84 4.30
N GLU A 242 -0.90 -7.14 4.96
CA GLU A 242 -1.20 -8.49 5.46
C GLU A 242 -1.38 -9.52 4.33
N LEU A 243 -1.84 -9.08 3.13
CA LEU A 243 -1.87 -9.92 1.93
C LEU A 243 -0.47 -10.21 1.36
N GLY A 244 0.58 -9.56 1.88
CA GLY A 244 1.95 -9.74 1.43
C GLY A 244 2.24 -9.14 0.05
N VAL A 245 1.42 -8.21 -0.43
CA VAL A 245 1.60 -7.57 -1.73
C VAL A 245 2.80 -6.60 -1.67
N ALA A 246 3.75 -6.79 -2.56
CA ALA A 246 4.89 -5.90 -2.67
C ALA A 246 4.49 -4.59 -3.39
N GLU A 247 4.84 -3.45 -2.78
CA GLU A 247 4.66 -2.10 -3.33
C GLU A 247 3.24 -1.81 -3.86
N PRO A 248 2.21 -1.94 -3.04
CA PRO A 248 0.86 -1.58 -3.45
C PRO A 248 0.75 -0.07 -3.59
N ILE A 249 0.00 0.39 -4.59
CA ILE A 249 -0.35 1.80 -4.73
C ILE A 249 -1.73 2.02 -4.13
N ILE A 250 -1.81 2.77 -3.04
CA ILE A 250 -3.06 3.12 -2.37
C ILE A 250 -3.10 4.64 -2.22
N GLN A 251 -3.98 5.28 -2.98
CA GLN A 251 -4.04 6.74 -3.08
C GLN A 251 -5.48 7.24 -3.13
N GLN A 252 -5.71 8.40 -2.52
CA GLN A 252 -6.97 9.12 -2.66
C GLN A 252 -7.10 9.70 -4.07
N GLN A 253 -8.29 9.56 -4.65
CA GLN A 253 -8.67 10.15 -5.93
C GLN A 253 -9.97 10.96 -5.78
N GLY A 254 -9.86 12.28 -5.85
CA GLY A 254 -11.01 13.14 -5.57
C GLY A 254 -11.35 13.21 -4.08
N VAL A 255 -12.63 13.40 -3.75
CA VAL A 255 -13.10 13.66 -2.37
C VAL A 255 -13.44 12.36 -1.64
N ASP A 256 -13.99 11.36 -2.35
CA ASP A 256 -14.65 10.19 -1.80
C ASP A 256 -14.14 8.85 -2.38
N ARG A 257 -13.09 8.88 -3.20
CA ARG A 257 -12.59 7.66 -3.88
C ARG A 257 -11.16 7.32 -3.49
N ILE A 258 -10.87 6.03 -3.51
CA ILE A 258 -9.52 5.48 -3.27
C ILE A 258 -9.19 4.52 -4.40
N VAL A 259 -8.02 4.74 -5.01
CA VAL A 259 -7.41 3.81 -5.97
C VAL A 259 -6.54 2.83 -5.20
N VAL A 260 -6.71 1.55 -5.48
CA VAL A 260 -5.87 0.46 -4.98
C VAL A 260 -5.32 -0.32 -6.17
N GLN A 261 -4.00 -0.38 -6.30
CA GLN A 261 -3.33 -1.21 -7.30
C GLN A 261 -2.46 -2.24 -6.60
N LEU A 262 -2.63 -3.48 -6.96
CA LEU A 262 -1.96 -4.64 -6.37
C LEU A 262 -1.16 -5.38 -7.45
N PRO A 263 0.09 -4.99 -7.70
CA PRO A 263 0.93 -5.66 -8.67
C PRO A 263 1.26 -7.08 -8.24
N GLY A 264 1.25 -8.04 -9.19
CA GLY A 264 1.63 -9.42 -8.97
C GLY A 264 0.62 -10.28 -8.21
N VAL A 265 -0.57 -9.76 -7.90
CA VAL A 265 -1.64 -10.54 -7.27
C VAL A 265 -2.29 -11.43 -8.32
N LEU A 266 -2.21 -12.75 -8.13
CA LEU A 266 -2.78 -13.76 -9.01
C LEU A 266 -4.23 -14.12 -8.60
N ASP A 267 -4.50 -14.19 -7.29
CA ASP A 267 -5.84 -14.44 -6.74
C ASP A 267 -6.57 -13.10 -6.49
N THR A 268 -7.15 -12.59 -7.56
CA THR A 268 -7.87 -11.31 -7.51
C THR A 268 -9.17 -11.39 -6.71
N ALA A 269 -9.81 -12.58 -6.68
CA ALA A 269 -11.06 -12.77 -5.96
C ALA A 269 -10.85 -12.68 -4.44
N HIS A 270 -9.83 -13.36 -3.92
CA HIS A 270 -9.46 -13.29 -2.50
C HIS A 270 -9.01 -11.89 -2.09
N ALA A 271 -8.19 -11.24 -2.90
CA ALA A 271 -7.76 -9.86 -2.63
C ALA A 271 -8.94 -8.88 -2.55
N LYS A 272 -9.91 -8.98 -3.47
CA LYS A 272 -11.14 -8.17 -3.46
C LYS A 272 -11.98 -8.44 -2.23
N ASP A 273 -12.13 -9.69 -1.85
CA ASP A 273 -12.89 -10.06 -0.66
C ASP A 273 -12.29 -9.41 0.59
N ILE A 274 -10.99 -9.57 0.82
CA ILE A 274 -10.29 -8.96 1.97
C ILE A 274 -10.37 -7.42 1.96
N ILE A 275 -10.20 -6.79 0.81
CA ILE A 275 -10.25 -5.33 0.69
C ILE A 275 -11.66 -4.79 0.90
N GLY A 276 -12.66 -5.44 0.31
CA GLY A 276 -14.05 -4.99 0.32
C GLY A 276 -14.83 -5.33 1.59
N ARG A 277 -14.36 -6.28 2.40
CA ARG A 277 -15.07 -6.66 3.63
C ARG A 277 -15.10 -5.52 4.62
N THR A 278 -16.30 -5.14 5.06
CA THR A 278 -16.53 -4.17 6.13
C THR A 278 -16.73 -4.88 7.47
N ALA A 279 -15.82 -5.80 7.81
CA ALA A 279 -15.96 -6.55 9.05
C ALA A 279 -15.69 -5.65 10.26
N THR A 280 -16.72 -5.41 11.07
CA THR A 280 -16.60 -4.79 12.40
C THR A 280 -17.06 -5.77 13.46
N LEU A 281 -16.26 -5.89 14.52
CA LEU A 281 -16.60 -6.77 15.63
C LEU A 281 -17.23 -5.95 16.76
N GLU A 282 -18.35 -6.44 17.28
CA GLU A 282 -18.97 -5.91 18.48
C GLU A 282 -19.24 -7.02 19.48
N VAL A 283 -19.02 -6.71 20.74
CA VAL A 283 -19.35 -7.58 21.85
C VAL A 283 -20.53 -6.99 22.60
N ARG A 284 -21.62 -7.76 22.72
CA ARG A 284 -22.86 -7.33 23.36
C ARG A 284 -23.40 -8.44 24.27
N LEU A 285 -24.22 -8.08 25.26
CA LEU A 285 -24.88 -9.09 26.12
C LEU A 285 -26.08 -9.71 25.43
N VAL A 286 -26.22 -11.03 25.58
CA VAL A 286 -27.45 -11.74 25.20
C VAL A 286 -28.53 -11.48 26.24
N ASP A 287 -29.76 -11.37 25.82
CA ASP A 287 -30.92 -11.25 26.68
C ASP A 287 -31.59 -12.62 26.83
N ASP A 288 -31.19 -13.35 27.85
CA ASP A 288 -31.75 -14.67 28.19
C ASP A 288 -33.01 -14.57 29.09
N GLU A 289 -33.36 -13.35 29.53
CA GLU A 289 -34.49 -13.12 30.44
C GLU A 289 -35.83 -13.11 29.71
N HIS A 290 -35.83 -12.77 28.39
CA HIS A 290 -37.03 -12.74 27.58
C HIS A 290 -37.05 -13.95 26.63
N SER A 291 -38.09 -14.78 26.77
CA SER A 291 -38.36 -15.85 25.78
C SER A 291 -38.73 -15.19 24.45
N PHE A 292 -37.93 -15.41 23.42
CA PHE A 292 -38.16 -14.86 22.08
C PHE A 292 -38.46 -16.00 21.10
N SER A 293 -39.55 -15.88 20.37
CA SER A 293 -39.87 -16.74 19.22
C SER A 293 -39.76 -15.96 17.92
N GLU A 294 -39.29 -16.59 16.87
CA GLU A 294 -39.17 -15.94 15.55
C GLU A 294 -40.56 -15.42 15.09
N GLY A 295 -40.65 -14.11 14.82
CA GLY A 295 -41.90 -13.43 14.50
C GLY A 295 -42.53 -12.59 15.63
N SER A 296 -42.00 -12.67 16.85
CA SER A 296 -42.44 -11.79 17.95
C SER A 296 -41.89 -10.38 17.79
N PRO A 297 -42.57 -9.31 18.27
CA PRO A 297 -42.06 -7.97 18.23
C PRO A 297 -40.82 -7.87 19.13
N VAL A 298 -39.74 -7.26 18.61
CA VAL A 298 -38.49 -7.08 19.35
C VAL A 298 -38.68 -6.06 20.47
N PRO A 299 -38.36 -6.37 21.74
CA PRO A 299 -38.53 -5.46 22.85
C PRO A 299 -37.64 -4.21 22.70
N PHE A 300 -38.08 -3.09 23.27
CA PHE A 300 -37.32 -1.84 23.23
C PHE A 300 -35.92 -1.99 23.82
N GLY A 301 -34.90 -1.46 23.13
CA GLY A 301 -33.50 -1.57 23.55
C GLY A 301 -32.85 -2.93 23.26
N ARG A 302 -33.47 -3.75 22.44
CA ARG A 302 -32.96 -5.05 21.96
C ARG A 302 -32.88 -5.07 20.44
N GLU A 303 -32.04 -5.98 19.92
CA GLU A 303 -31.91 -6.30 18.51
C GLU A 303 -31.83 -7.81 18.34
N MET A 304 -32.37 -8.32 17.25
CA MET A 304 -32.34 -9.73 16.93
C MET A 304 -31.24 -10.00 15.90
N PHE A 305 -30.39 -10.97 16.19
CA PHE A 305 -29.38 -11.48 15.26
C PHE A 305 -29.55 -13.00 15.14
N LYS A 306 -29.11 -13.54 14.00
CA LYS A 306 -29.08 -14.99 13.80
C LYS A 306 -27.67 -15.51 14.06
N ASP A 307 -27.61 -16.66 14.73
CA ASP A 307 -26.40 -17.46 14.82
C ASP A 307 -26.19 -18.23 13.51
N ARG A 308 -25.03 -18.79 13.29
CA ARG A 308 -24.67 -19.60 12.11
C ARG A 308 -25.57 -20.81 11.92
N ASP A 309 -26.08 -21.37 13.00
CA ASP A 309 -27.09 -22.44 12.96
C ASP A 309 -28.51 -21.96 12.59
N GLY A 310 -28.66 -20.65 12.31
CA GLY A 310 -29.96 -20.04 12.01
C GLY A 310 -30.81 -19.72 13.25
N THR A 311 -30.29 -19.97 14.46
CA THR A 311 -31.00 -19.69 15.71
C THR A 311 -31.06 -18.19 15.96
N ALA A 312 -32.25 -17.65 16.21
CA ALA A 312 -32.43 -16.25 16.52
C ALA A 312 -32.04 -15.96 17.97
N LEU A 313 -31.11 -15.03 18.19
CA LEU A 313 -30.65 -14.57 19.48
C LEU A 313 -31.07 -13.12 19.70
N LEU A 314 -31.65 -12.84 20.88
CA LEU A 314 -31.98 -11.48 21.29
C LEU A 314 -30.78 -10.87 22.04
N VAL A 315 -30.28 -9.74 21.53
CA VAL A 315 -29.06 -9.11 22.02
C VAL A 315 -29.35 -7.68 22.48
N LYS A 316 -28.76 -7.24 23.57
CA LYS A 316 -28.90 -5.87 24.08
C LYS A 316 -28.20 -4.88 23.15
N LYS A 317 -28.81 -3.70 22.88
CA LYS A 317 -28.20 -2.65 22.03
C LYS A 317 -26.90 -2.08 22.60
N ASN A 318 -26.68 -2.22 23.89
CA ASN A 318 -25.48 -1.67 24.55
C ASN A 318 -24.24 -2.47 24.16
N VAL A 319 -23.29 -1.81 23.51
CA VAL A 319 -22.03 -2.40 23.05
C VAL A 319 -21.03 -2.39 24.21
N LEU A 320 -20.57 -3.56 24.63
CA LEU A 320 -19.54 -3.71 25.67
C LEU A 320 -18.15 -3.39 25.13
N LEU A 321 -17.84 -3.86 23.91
CA LEU A 321 -16.54 -3.70 23.25
C LEU A 321 -16.73 -3.61 21.74
N THR A 322 -15.96 -2.73 21.10
CA THR A 322 -15.89 -2.62 19.63
C THR A 322 -14.53 -3.09 19.12
N GLY A 323 -14.47 -3.51 17.85
CA GLY A 323 -13.24 -3.96 17.20
C GLY A 323 -12.11 -2.91 17.18
N GLU A 324 -12.42 -1.63 17.36
CA GLU A 324 -11.42 -0.54 17.45
C GLU A 324 -10.47 -0.66 18.63
N ARG A 325 -10.84 -1.45 19.65
CA ARG A 325 -10.03 -1.72 20.85
C ARG A 325 -9.16 -2.95 20.73
N ILE A 326 -9.15 -3.59 19.55
CA ILE A 326 -8.29 -4.72 19.24
C ILE A 326 -6.93 -4.18 18.82
N GLN A 327 -5.89 -4.57 19.55
CA GLN A 327 -4.51 -4.22 19.24
C GLN A 327 -3.87 -5.25 18.28
N ASP A 328 -4.21 -6.53 18.47
CA ASP A 328 -3.70 -7.64 17.68
C ASP A 328 -4.72 -8.78 17.64
N ALA A 329 -4.75 -9.52 16.53
CA ALA A 329 -5.59 -10.69 16.35
C ALA A 329 -4.79 -11.78 15.61
N GLN A 330 -4.74 -12.98 16.15
CA GLN A 330 -3.98 -14.10 15.62
C GLN A 330 -4.87 -15.33 15.45
N PRO A 331 -4.82 -16.01 14.30
CA PRO A 331 -5.49 -17.29 14.15
C PRO A 331 -4.79 -18.35 15.02
N GLY A 332 -5.54 -19.31 15.48
CA GLY A 332 -5.03 -20.40 16.31
C GLY A 332 -6.09 -21.49 16.49
N PHE A 333 -5.93 -22.26 17.53
CA PHE A 333 -6.87 -23.32 17.88
C PHE A 333 -7.28 -23.19 19.35
N ASP A 334 -8.49 -23.59 19.65
CA ASP A 334 -8.97 -23.72 21.03
C ASP A 334 -8.20 -24.87 21.72
N ASN A 335 -7.58 -24.57 22.85
CA ASN A 335 -6.77 -25.55 23.59
C ASN A 335 -7.58 -26.75 24.14
N ARG A 336 -8.92 -26.67 24.18
CA ARG A 336 -9.80 -27.70 24.71
C ARG A 336 -10.48 -28.52 23.64
N THR A 337 -11.01 -27.85 22.60
CA THR A 337 -11.77 -28.50 21.52
C THR A 337 -10.89 -28.81 20.31
N ASN A 338 -9.72 -28.18 20.20
CA ASN A 338 -8.82 -28.21 19.04
C ASN A 338 -9.50 -27.71 17.74
N GLU A 339 -10.54 -26.90 17.88
CA GLU A 339 -11.22 -26.23 16.77
C GLU A 339 -10.51 -24.92 16.43
N PRO A 340 -10.57 -24.45 15.15
CA PRO A 340 -10.03 -23.16 14.77
C PRO A 340 -10.61 -22.02 15.63
N ALA A 341 -9.77 -21.09 16.03
CA ALA A 341 -10.11 -19.98 16.89
C ALA A 341 -9.30 -18.73 16.55
N VAL A 342 -9.79 -17.57 16.94
CA VAL A 342 -9.06 -16.30 16.81
C VAL A 342 -8.69 -15.79 18.22
N HIS A 343 -7.41 -15.61 18.46
CA HIS A 343 -6.90 -15.02 19.70
C HIS A 343 -6.74 -13.52 19.52
N ILE A 344 -7.37 -12.74 20.39
CA ILE A 344 -7.41 -11.27 20.33
C ILE A 344 -6.70 -10.70 21.54
N ASN A 345 -5.87 -9.69 21.31
CA ASN A 345 -5.28 -8.86 22.35
C ASN A 345 -5.92 -7.46 22.30
N LEU A 346 -6.44 -7.00 23.43
CA LEU A 346 -7.07 -5.69 23.57
C LEU A 346 -6.05 -4.62 23.95
N ASP A 347 -6.30 -3.37 23.55
CA ASP A 347 -5.56 -2.21 24.06
C ASP A 347 -5.82 -1.98 25.55
N GLY A 348 -5.04 -1.11 26.18
CA GLY A 348 -5.18 -0.85 27.63
C GLY A 348 -6.54 -0.28 28.05
N ALA A 349 -7.22 0.47 27.15
CA ALA A 349 -8.55 1.00 27.43
C ALA A 349 -9.64 -0.07 27.25
N GLY A 350 -9.53 -0.87 26.19
CA GLY A 350 -10.40 -2.03 25.93
C GLY A 350 -10.29 -3.06 27.06
N THR A 351 -9.06 -3.36 27.51
CA THR A 351 -8.82 -4.28 28.64
C THR A 351 -9.54 -3.82 29.90
N ARG A 352 -9.45 -2.54 30.27
CA ARG A 352 -10.14 -2.01 31.46
C ARG A 352 -11.67 -2.09 31.32
N LYS A 353 -12.20 -1.63 30.17
CA LYS A 353 -13.64 -1.65 29.88
C LYS A 353 -14.19 -3.08 29.86
N PHE A 354 -13.46 -3.99 29.23
CA PHE A 354 -13.86 -5.39 29.12
C PHE A 354 -13.79 -6.13 30.47
N LYS A 355 -12.77 -5.83 31.29
CA LYS A 355 -12.66 -6.32 32.67
C LYS A 355 -13.87 -5.91 33.50
N GLU A 356 -14.25 -4.64 33.49
CA GLU A 356 -15.40 -4.12 34.23
C GLU A 356 -16.71 -4.76 33.72
N ALA A 357 -16.91 -4.81 32.42
CA ALA A 357 -18.08 -5.40 31.81
C ALA A 357 -18.23 -6.90 32.12
N THR A 358 -17.13 -7.67 32.10
CA THR A 358 -17.15 -9.11 32.43
C THR A 358 -17.35 -9.34 33.91
N ARG A 359 -16.76 -8.52 34.81
CA ARG A 359 -16.99 -8.59 36.26
C ARG A 359 -18.45 -8.42 36.63
N GLU A 360 -19.15 -7.44 36.01
CA GLU A 360 -20.56 -7.14 36.33
C GLU A 360 -21.55 -8.15 35.73
N ASN A 361 -21.12 -8.94 34.77
CA ASN A 361 -22.00 -9.82 33.98
C ASN A 361 -21.56 -11.29 34.04
N VAL A 362 -20.87 -11.72 35.11
CA VAL A 362 -20.53 -13.14 35.32
C VAL A 362 -21.82 -13.97 35.33
N GLY A 363 -21.80 -15.12 34.65
CA GLY A 363 -22.94 -16.03 34.51
C GLY A 363 -23.88 -15.70 33.35
N LYS A 364 -23.75 -14.52 32.69
CA LYS A 364 -24.56 -14.15 31.50
C LYS A 364 -23.85 -14.53 30.23
N ARG A 365 -24.62 -14.73 29.13
CA ARG A 365 -24.07 -14.96 27.82
C ARG A 365 -23.66 -13.64 27.17
N MET A 366 -22.55 -13.70 26.44
CA MET A 366 -21.97 -12.58 25.71
C MET A 366 -21.88 -12.96 24.23
N ALA A 367 -22.63 -12.26 23.38
CA ALA A 367 -22.57 -12.47 21.93
C ALA A 367 -21.41 -11.70 21.33
N ILE A 368 -20.62 -12.38 20.50
CA ILE A 368 -19.61 -11.79 19.64
C ILE A 368 -20.22 -11.69 18.24
N LEU A 369 -20.47 -10.47 17.82
CA LEU A 369 -21.14 -10.13 16.58
C LEU A 369 -20.13 -9.67 15.54
N LEU A 370 -20.18 -10.24 14.35
CA LEU A 370 -19.47 -9.73 13.17
C LEU A 370 -20.47 -9.02 12.28
N PHE A 371 -20.22 -7.75 12.04
CA PHE A 371 -21.02 -6.97 11.10
C PHE A 371 -20.32 -6.91 9.74
N GLU A 372 -20.97 -7.46 8.71
CA GLU A 372 -20.53 -7.33 7.34
C GLU A 372 -21.61 -6.62 6.51
N ARG A 373 -21.24 -5.54 5.83
CA ARG A 373 -22.16 -4.75 4.98
C ARG A 373 -23.46 -4.35 5.70
N GLY A 374 -23.34 -4.01 6.99
CA GLY A 374 -24.49 -3.63 7.81
C GLY A 374 -25.35 -4.78 8.33
N LYS A 375 -25.05 -6.02 7.97
CA LYS A 375 -25.71 -7.23 8.52
C LYS A 375 -24.85 -7.79 9.64
N GLY A 376 -25.42 -7.92 10.83
CA GLY A 376 -24.77 -8.53 11.99
C GLY A 376 -25.09 -10.04 12.06
N GLU A 377 -24.06 -10.84 12.29
CA GLU A 377 -24.15 -12.29 12.52
C GLU A 377 -23.47 -12.62 13.84
N VAL A 378 -24.05 -13.52 14.63
CA VAL A 378 -23.43 -13.99 15.86
C VAL A 378 -22.44 -15.10 15.54
N ILE A 379 -21.13 -14.84 15.74
CA ILE A 379 -20.10 -15.87 15.56
C ILE A 379 -20.19 -16.89 16.69
N THR A 380 -20.32 -16.39 17.93
CA THR A 380 -20.38 -17.21 19.14
C THR A 380 -21.04 -16.44 20.29
N ALA A 381 -21.67 -17.15 21.21
CA ALA A 381 -22.33 -16.56 22.38
C ALA A 381 -21.97 -17.31 23.68
N PRO A 382 -20.69 -17.26 24.12
CA PRO A 382 -20.21 -17.94 25.32
C PRO A 382 -20.78 -17.34 26.61
N VAL A 383 -20.80 -18.14 27.68
CA VAL A 383 -21.09 -17.67 29.02
C VAL A 383 -19.83 -17.06 29.64
N ILE A 384 -19.96 -15.89 30.23
CA ILE A 384 -18.89 -15.25 31.02
C ILE A 384 -18.71 -16.04 32.32
N ARG A 385 -17.60 -16.79 32.43
CA ARG A 385 -17.34 -17.64 33.59
C ARG A 385 -16.68 -16.89 34.74
N GLU A 386 -15.84 -15.93 34.39
CA GLU A 386 -15.06 -15.14 35.36
C GLU A 386 -14.70 -13.76 34.75
N GLU A 387 -14.17 -12.86 35.56
CA GLU A 387 -13.64 -11.59 35.14
C GLU A 387 -12.44 -11.79 34.20
N ILE A 388 -12.46 -11.19 33.03
CA ILE A 388 -11.38 -11.26 32.03
C ILE A 388 -10.52 -10.00 32.12
N GLY A 389 -9.51 -10.03 33.02
CA GLY A 389 -8.65 -8.88 33.29
C GLY A 389 -7.34 -8.82 32.47
N GLY A 390 -6.99 -9.90 31.78
CA GLY A 390 -5.70 -10.03 31.07
C GLY A 390 -5.66 -9.42 29.67
N GLY A 391 -6.77 -8.86 29.16
CA GLY A 391 -6.85 -8.28 27.81
C GLY A 391 -6.77 -9.29 26.66
N ARG A 392 -6.69 -10.58 26.96
CA ARG A 392 -6.70 -11.65 25.98
C ARG A 392 -8.08 -12.26 25.88
N VAL A 393 -8.64 -12.27 24.69
CA VAL A 393 -9.97 -12.82 24.39
C VAL A 393 -9.82 -13.85 23.28
N GLN A 394 -10.47 -14.98 23.42
CA GLN A 394 -10.52 -16.00 22.37
C GLN A 394 -11.91 -16.03 21.77
N ILE A 395 -11.99 -15.99 20.46
CA ILE A 395 -13.20 -16.24 19.67
C ILE A 395 -13.09 -17.66 19.15
N SER A 396 -13.92 -18.55 19.62
CA SER A 396 -14.08 -19.91 19.12
C SER A 396 -15.53 -20.12 18.72
N GLY A 397 -15.77 -20.90 17.68
CA GLY A 397 -17.11 -21.20 17.14
C GLY A 397 -16.99 -22.07 15.90
N GLN A 398 -18.11 -22.28 15.21
CA GLN A 398 -18.12 -23.04 13.94
C GLN A 398 -17.44 -22.23 12.83
N MET A 399 -16.10 -22.28 12.77
CA MET A 399 -15.30 -21.65 11.71
C MET A 399 -14.25 -22.62 11.21
N ASP A 400 -13.92 -22.53 9.92
CA ASP A 400 -12.79 -23.24 9.37
C ASP A 400 -11.48 -22.44 9.56
N THR A 401 -10.34 -23.05 9.26
CA THR A 401 -9.03 -22.43 9.44
C THR A 401 -8.85 -21.22 8.52
N LYS A 402 -9.40 -21.27 7.29
CA LYS A 402 -9.33 -20.16 6.35
C LYS A 402 -10.11 -18.96 6.89
N GLU A 403 -11.31 -19.23 7.40
CA GLU A 403 -12.14 -18.18 7.99
C GLU A 403 -11.54 -17.57 9.25
N ALA A 404 -10.93 -18.39 10.15
CA ALA A 404 -10.21 -17.89 11.31
C ALA A 404 -9.03 -16.97 10.89
N ASN A 405 -8.32 -17.32 9.81
CA ASN A 405 -7.28 -16.49 9.21
C ASN A 405 -7.85 -15.17 8.68
N ASP A 406 -8.92 -15.22 7.87
CA ASP A 406 -9.54 -14.04 7.28
C ASP A 406 -10.07 -13.09 8.36
N ILE A 407 -10.76 -13.61 9.37
CA ILE A 407 -11.25 -12.83 10.51
C ILE A 407 -10.08 -12.20 11.27
N SER A 408 -9.02 -12.95 11.56
CA SER A 408 -7.86 -12.42 12.28
C SER A 408 -7.17 -11.30 11.50
N LEU A 409 -7.03 -11.46 10.18
CA LEU A 409 -6.47 -10.47 9.27
C LEU A 409 -7.34 -9.19 9.27
N LEU A 410 -8.66 -9.33 9.13
CA LEU A 410 -9.60 -8.20 9.12
C LEU A 410 -9.58 -7.44 10.45
N LEU A 411 -9.53 -8.16 11.58
CA LEU A 411 -9.48 -7.56 12.91
C LEU A 411 -8.14 -6.85 13.17
N ARG A 412 -7.02 -7.43 12.75
CA ARG A 412 -5.68 -6.84 12.88
C ARG A 412 -5.51 -5.61 11.99
N ALA A 413 -5.99 -5.68 10.75
CA ALA A 413 -5.93 -4.56 9.83
C ALA A 413 -6.85 -3.39 10.21
N GLY A 414 -7.82 -3.64 11.08
CA GLY A 414 -8.76 -2.65 11.60
C GLY A 414 -10.05 -2.54 10.80
N ALA A 415 -11.06 -1.94 11.44
CA ALA A 415 -12.34 -1.66 10.82
C ALA A 415 -12.27 -0.45 9.88
N LEU A 416 -13.07 -0.48 8.82
CA LEU A 416 -13.26 0.67 7.94
C LEU A 416 -14.10 1.72 8.67
N ALA A 417 -13.70 2.99 8.59
CA ALA A 417 -14.47 4.10 9.15
C ALA A 417 -15.82 4.24 8.46
N ALA A 418 -15.84 4.04 7.14
CA ALA A 418 -17.05 3.99 6.33
C ALA A 418 -16.98 2.81 5.34
N PRO A 419 -18.12 2.22 4.98
CA PRO A 419 -18.18 1.21 3.93
C PRO A 419 -17.62 1.75 2.60
N MET A 420 -17.10 0.84 1.79
CA MET A 420 -16.60 1.17 0.45
C MET A 420 -17.18 0.19 -0.56
N GLU A 421 -17.43 0.71 -1.76
CA GLU A 421 -17.89 -0.09 -2.89
C GLU A 421 -16.86 -0.05 -4.02
N ILE A 422 -16.64 -1.18 -4.69
CA ILE A 422 -15.78 -1.25 -5.87
C ILE A 422 -16.60 -0.74 -7.05
N ILE A 423 -16.24 0.45 -7.57
CA ILE A 423 -16.94 1.07 -8.71
C ILE A 423 -16.23 0.79 -10.04
N GLU A 424 -14.93 0.49 -10.02
CA GLU A 424 -14.17 0.06 -11.18
C GLU A 424 -13.20 -1.04 -10.79
N GLU A 425 -13.13 -2.06 -11.63
CA GLU A 425 -12.18 -3.16 -11.53
C GLU A 425 -11.51 -3.38 -12.87
N ARG A 426 -10.18 -3.41 -12.86
CA ARG A 426 -9.37 -3.78 -14.02
C ARG A 426 -8.34 -4.80 -13.59
N THR A 427 -8.38 -5.97 -14.18
CA THR A 427 -7.36 -7.01 -14.01
C THR A 427 -6.41 -7.01 -15.21
N VAL A 428 -5.13 -6.93 -14.93
CA VAL A 428 -4.05 -7.06 -15.93
C VAL A 428 -3.42 -8.43 -15.78
N GLY A 429 -3.55 -9.26 -16.82
CA GLY A 429 -2.94 -10.59 -16.81
C GLY A 429 -1.41 -10.51 -16.86
N PRO A 430 -0.68 -11.46 -16.25
CA PRO A 430 0.77 -11.51 -16.27
C PRO A 430 1.37 -11.58 -17.69
N SER A 431 0.68 -12.24 -18.63
CA SER A 431 1.11 -12.32 -20.03
C SER A 431 1.12 -10.95 -20.71
N LEU A 432 0.12 -10.10 -20.43
CA LEU A 432 0.07 -8.74 -20.96
C LEU A 432 1.20 -7.89 -20.39
N GLY A 433 1.53 -8.06 -19.11
CA GLY A 433 2.67 -7.40 -18.47
C GLY A 433 4.00 -7.80 -19.12
N ALA A 434 4.22 -9.09 -19.37
CA ALA A 434 5.41 -9.59 -20.05
C ALA A 434 5.55 -9.05 -21.49
N ASP A 435 4.45 -8.97 -22.24
CA ASP A 435 4.42 -8.37 -23.57
C ASP A 435 4.78 -6.88 -23.53
N ASN A 436 4.24 -6.12 -22.57
CA ASN A 436 4.55 -4.71 -22.38
C ASN A 436 6.04 -4.49 -22.04
N ILE A 437 6.61 -5.32 -21.19
CA ILE A 437 8.05 -5.29 -20.88
C ILE A 437 8.86 -5.53 -22.15
N THR A 438 8.55 -6.59 -22.88
CA THR A 438 9.29 -6.97 -24.09
C THR A 438 9.24 -5.86 -25.14
N ARG A 439 8.07 -5.31 -25.44
CA ARG A 439 7.88 -4.21 -26.39
C ARG A 439 8.57 -2.92 -25.95
N GLY A 440 8.47 -2.58 -24.67
CA GLY A 440 9.10 -1.39 -24.11
C GLY A 440 10.63 -1.48 -24.14
N PHE A 441 11.18 -2.65 -23.83
CA PHE A 441 12.62 -2.90 -23.91
C PHE A 441 13.13 -2.86 -25.37
N GLN A 442 12.42 -3.48 -26.30
CA GLN A 442 12.73 -3.45 -27.72
C GLN A 442 12.68 -2.01 -28.26
N SER A 443 11.65 -1.23 -27.93
CA SER A 443 11.56 0.18 -28.34
C SER A 443 12.75 1.00 -27.83
N THR A 444 13.14 0.81 -26.56
CA THR A 444 14.29 1.49 -25.97
C THR A 444 15.60 1.07 -26.65
N GLN A 445 15.78 -0.22 -26.95
CA GLN A 445 16.97 -0.72 -27.66
C GLN A 445 17.06 -0.18 -29.08
N ILE A 446 15.95 -0.19 -29.83
CA ILE A 446 15.90 0.35 -31.20
C ILE A 446 16.20 1.85 -31.19
N GLY A 447 15.58 2.60 -30.27
CA GLY A 447 15.84 4.03 -30.09
C GLY A 447 17.30 4.33 -29.75
N PHE A 448 17.88 3.59 -28.81
CA PHE A 448 19.29 3.71 -28.45
C PHE A 448 20.22 3.40 -29.65
N ALA A 449 19.96 2.33 -30.38
CA ALA A 449 20.75 1.93 -31.55
C ALA A 449 20.68 2.98 -32.65
N ALA A 450 19.49 3.53 -32.94
CA ALA A 450 19.31 4.58 -33.96
C ALA A 450 20.09 5.86 -33.57
N ILE A 451 20.00 6.28 -32.31
CA ILE A 451 20.75 7.42 -31.77
C ILE A 451 22.26 7.16 -31.87
N ALA A 452 22.71 5.96 -31.47
CA ALA A 452 24.13 5.58 -31.48
C ALA A 452 24.70 5.63 -32.91
N ILE A 453 23.98 5.06 -33.91
CA ILE A 453 24.39 5.09 -35.32
C ILE A 453 24.49 6.53 -35.81
N PHE A 454 23.47 7.34 -35.57
CA PHE A 454 23.47 8.75 -35.94
C PHE A 454 24.64 9.51 -35.34
N MET A 455 24.86 9.37 -34.03
CA MET A 455 25.94 10.09 -33.34
C MET A 455 27.32 9.69 -33.82
N ILE A 456 27.57 8.39 -34.00
CA ILE A 456 28.86 7.91 -34.51
C ILE A 456 29.10 8.36 -35.96
N ALA A 457 28.08 8.29 -36.82
CA ALA A 457 28.19 8.71 -38.22
C ALA A 457 28.43 10.22 -38.36
N TYR A 458 27.76 11.04 -37.54
CA TYR A 458 27.80 12.49 -37.64
C TYR A 458 28.96 13.16 -36.89
N TYR A 459 29.27 12.67 -35.65
CA TYR A 459 30.31 13.25 -34.78
C TYR A 459 31.56 12.39 -34.65
N LEU A 460 31.64 11.26 -35.32
CA LEU A 460 32.80 10.36 -35.35
C LEU A 460 33.26 9.96 -33.94
N MET A 461 34.50 10.30 -33.57
CA MET A 461 35.08 9.94 -32.26
C MET A 461 34.35 10.60 -31.08
N PHE A 462 33.91 11.84 -31.23
CA PHE A 462 33.09 12.51 -30.22
C PHE A 462 31.70 11.89 -30.13
N GLY A 463 31.16 11.41 -31.25
CA GLY A 463 29.92 10.63 -31.26
C GLY A 463 30.04 9.31 -30.48
N MET A 464 31.16 8.59 -30.66
CA MET A 464 31.44 7.38 -29.85
C MET A 464 31.50 7.66 -28.36
N VAL A 465 32.17 8.76 -27.97
CA VAL A 465 32.20 9.20 -26.54
C VAL A 465 30.81 9.55 -26.04
N SER A 466 30.01 10.24 -26.86
CA SER A 466 28.62 10.59 -26.52
C SER A 466 27.74 9.33 -26.32
N VAL A 467 27.91 8.31 -27.15
CA VAL A 467 27.20 7.03 -27.01
C VAL A 467 27.61 6.30 -25.74
N LEU A 468 28.92 6.29 -25.39
CA LEU A 468 29.39 5.71 -24.13
C LEU A 468 28.84 6.46 -22.91
N ALA A 469 28.78 7.80 -23.00
CA ALA A 469 28.17 8.62 -21.94
C ALA A 469 26.67 8.35 -21.83
N LEU A 470 25.96 8.19 -22.96
CA LEU A 470 24.53 7.82 -22.99
C LEU A 470 24.27 6.43 -22.38
N GLY A 471 25.09 5.44 -22.73
CA GLY A 471 25.03 4.11 -22.11
C GLY A 471 25.25 4.14 -20.59
N SER A 472 26.24 4.97 -20.16
CA SER A 472 26.49 5.19 -18.72
C SER A 472 25.31 5.90 -18.04
N ASN A 473 24.64 6.83 -18.73
CA ASN A 473 23.43 7.47 -18.23
C ASN A 473 22.30 6.46 -18.00
N LEU A 474 22.02 5.60 -18.97
CA LEU A 474 21.01 4.56 -18.84
C LEU A 474 21.33 3.60 -17.67
N LEU A 475 22.59 3.18 -17.57
CA LEU A 475 23.06 2.33 -16.46
C LEU A 475 22.84 3.00 -15.10
N LEU A 476 23.21 4.29 -14.97
CA LEU A 476 23.03 5.02 -13.71
C LEU A 476 21.55 5.27 -13.40
N LEU A 477 20.71 5.53 -14.41
CA LEU A 477 19.27 5.69 -14.22
C LEU A 477 18.65 4.42 -13.66
N VAL A 478 18.93 3.26 -14.27
CA VAL A 478 18.43 1.97 -13.78
C VAL A 478 18.97 1.66 -12.38
N ALA A 479 20.25 1.96 -12.13
CA ALA A 479 20.84 1.79 -10.81
C ALA A 479 20.14 2.62 -9.72
N LEU A 480 19.84 3.90 -10.01
CA LEU A 480 19.13 4.77 -9.06
C LEU A 480 17.69 4.30 -8.84
N LEU A 481 16.98 3.87 -9.89
CA LEU A 481 15.65 3.27 -9.75
C LEU A 481 15.68 2.03 -8.86
N SER A 482 16.67 1.16 -9.02
CA SER A 482 16.85 -0.03 -8.19
C SER A 482 17.26 0.32 -6.75
N MET A 483 18.18 1.26 -6.56
CA MET A 483 18.63 1.69 -5.23
C MET A 483 17.51 2.34 -4.41
N LEU A 484 16.67 3.14 -5.06
CA LEU A 484 15.51 3.79 -4.45
C LEU A 484 14.28 2.88 -4.38
N GLN A 485 14.37 1.67 -4.90
CA GLN A 485 13.25 0.72 -5.02
C GLN A 485 12.02 1.40 -5.68
N ALA A 486 12.27 2.21 -6.72
CA ALA A 486 11.22 2.94 -7.41
C ALA A 486 10.39 1.99 -8.30
N THR A 487 9.08 2.21 -8.33
CA THR A 487 8.17 1.39 -9.14
C THR A 487 8.20 1.86 -10.60
N LEU A 488 8.70 1.00 -11.50
CA LEU A 488 8.67 1.25 -12.94
C LEU A 488 7.29 0.90 -13.49
N THR A 489 6.62 1.89 -14.09
CA THR A 489 5.31 1.75 -14.78
C THR A 489 5.50 1.81 -16.29
N LEU A 490 4.47 1.48 -17.10
CA LEU A 490 4.52 1.62 -18.55
C LEU A 490 4.84 3.07 -19.00
N PRO A 491 4.20 4.12 -18.45
CA PRO A 491 4.66 5.50 -18.69
C PRO A 491 6.08 5.77 -18.19
N GLY A 492 6.55 5.12 -17.12
CA GLY A 492 7.94 5.20 -16.66
C GLY A 492 8.91 4.65 -17.69
N MET A 493 8.58 3.56 -18.39
CA MET A 493 9.38 3.05 -19.51
C MET A 493 9.42 4.04 -20.68
N ALA A 494 8.30 4.68 -21.01
CA ALA A 494 8.29 5.77 -21.98
C ALA A 494 9.16 6.95 -21.53
N GLY A 495 9.21 7.21 -20.20
CA GLY A 495 10.12 8.17 -19.57
C GLY A 495 11.60 7.83 -19.79
N ILE A 496 11.99 6.55 -19.73
CA ILE A 496 13.36 6.11 -20.05
C ILE A 496 13.70 6.45 -21.51
N ALA A 497 12.81 6.14 -22.46
CA ALA A 497 13.02 6.46 -23.87
C ALA A 497 13.12 7.98 -24.10
N LEU A 498 12.29 8.77 -23.44
CA LEU A 498 12.34 10.23 -23.50
C LEU A 498 13.65 10.78 -22.91
N THR A 499 14.10 10.26 -21.76
CA THR A 499 15.35 10.71 -21.13
C THR A 499 16.58 10.37 -21.97
N LEU A 500 16.57 9.28 -22.76
CA LEU A 500 17.62 9.00 -23.75
C LEU A 500 17.72 10.11 -24.79
N GLY A 501 16.59 10.59 -25.33
CA GLY A 501 16.56 11.73 -26.26
C GLY A 501 17.10 13.02 -25.67
N MET A 502 16.68 13.35 -24.44
CA MET A 502 17.17 14.56 -23.74
C MET A 502 18.64 14.45 -23.32
N ALA A 503 19.10 13.27 -22.94
CA ALA A 503 20.48 13.05 -22.54
C ALA A 503 21.46 13.19 -23.70
N ILE A 504 21.07 12.78 -24.91
CA ILE A 504 21.92 12.96 -26.09
C ILE A 504 21.99 14.41 -26.51
N ASP A 505 20.93 15.21 -26.33
CA ASP A 505 20.90 16.63 -26.70
C ASP A 505 21.99 17.42 -25.97
N ALA A 506 22.24 17.13 -24.69
CA ALA A 506 23.36 17.73 -23.95
C ALA A 506 24.72 17.43 -24.60
N ASN A 507 24.94 16.21 -25.08
CA ASN A 507 26.18 15.87 -25.79
C ASN A 507 26.26 16.51 -27.19
N VAL A 508 25.14 16.64 -27.90
CA VAL A 508 25.04 17.36 -29.18
C VAL A 508 25.42 18.81 -28.98
N LEU A 509 24.86 19.49 -27.96
CA LEU A 509 25.19 20.89 -27.66
C LEU A 509 26.70 21.07 -27.37
N ILE A 510 27.30 20.17 -26.60
CA ILE A 510 28.74 20.19 -26.33
C ILE A 510 29.52 20.04 -27.66
N ASN A 511 29.17 19.06 -28.47
CA ASN A 511 29.88 18.77 -29.71
C ASN A 511 29.76 19.94 -30.74
N GLU A 512 28.56 20.50 -30.90
CA GLU A 512 28.36 21.65 -31.78
C GLU A 512 29.08 22.91 -31.27
N ARG A 513 29.12 23.13 -29.96
CA ARG A 513 29.88 24.23 -29.39
C ARG A 513 31.38 24.07 -29.62
N ILE A 514 31.93 22.87 -29.51
CA ILE A 514 33.31 22.58 -29.86
C ILE A 514 33.57 22.85 -31.36
N ARG A 515 32.67 22.47 -32.26
CA ARG A 515 32.75 22.74 -33.67
C ARG A 515 32.75 24.25 -33.99
N GLU A 516 31.89 24.99 -33.32
CA GLU A 516 31.81 26.45 -33.44
C GLU A 516 33.11 27.11 -33.03
N GLU A 517 33.67 26.72 -31.90
CA GLU A 517 34.95 27.26 -31.44
C GLU A 517 36.15 26.92 -32.37
N LEU A 518 36.11 25.72 -32.98
CA LEU A 518 37.09 25.35 -34.02
C LEU A 518 36.96 26.20 -35.27
N ARG A 519 35.72 26.50 -35.75
CA ARG A 519 35.48 27.40 -36.89
C ARG A 519 35.94 28.82 -36.63
N ASN A 520 35.89 29.25 -35.36
CA ASN A 520 36.41 30.54 -34.93
C ASN A 520 37.95 30.58 -34.85
N GLY A 521 38.66 29.50 -35.26
CA GLY A 521 40.10 29.44 -35.31
C GLY A 521 40.81 29.15 -33.97
N ILE A 522 40.05 28.76 -32.96
CA ILE A 522 40.62 28.41 -31.65
C ILE A 522 41.34 27.04 -31.73
N THR A 523 42.42 26.88 -31.00
CA THR A 523 43.16 25.61 -30.99
C THR A 523 42.33 24.46 -30.46
N PRO A 524 42.48 23.23 -31.00
CA PRO A 524 41.65 22.09 -30.60
C PRO A 524 41.54 21.85 -29.12
N GLN A 525 42.62 22.03 -28.34
CA GLN A 525 42.61 21.89 -26.89
C GLN A 525 41.76 22.98 -26.18
N ALA A 526 41.87 24.23 -26.66
CA ALA A 526 41.10 25.34 -26.13
C ALA A 526 39.63 25.25 -26.53
N ALA A 527 39.34 24.81 -27.80
CA ALA A 527 37.98 24.57 -28.29
C ALA A 527 37.24 23.50 -27.46
N ILE A 528 37.91 22.38 -27.12
CA ILE A 528 37.32 21.37 -26.21
C ILE A 528 36.99 22.02 -24.85
N HIS A 529 37.88 22.79 -24.27
CA HIS A 529 37.64 23.44 -22.96
C HIS A 529 36.45 24.41 -23.02
N ALA A 530 36.49 25.33 -23.99
CA ALA A 530 35.46 26.35 -24.17
C ALA A 530 34.08 25.72 -24.48
N GLY A 531 34.06 24.68 -25.34
CA GLY A 531 32.85 23.98 -25.68
C GLY A 531 32.13 23.36 -24.47
N TYR A 532 32.84 22.66 -23.61
CA TYR A 532 32.28 22.14 -22.37
C TYR A 532 31.83 23.24 -21.38
N GLU A 533 32.59 24.33 -21.27
CA GLU A 533 32.28 25.41 -20.31
C GLU A 533 31.08 26.24 -20.76
N ASN A 534 31.01 26.58 -22.04
CA ASN A 534 29.94 27.39 -22.62
C ASN A 534 28.63 26.57 -22.73
N ALA A 535 28.70 25.29 -23.14
CA ALA A 535 27.54 24.43 -23.23
C ALA A 535 26.95 24.12 -21.82
N PHE A 536 27.79 24.06 -20.78
CA PHE A 536 27.34 23.71 -19.44
C PHE A 536 26.22 24.63 -18.93
N ARG A 537 26.32 25.94 -19.16
CA ARG A 537 25.29 26.91 -18.72
C ARG A 537 23.95 26.63 -19.38
N THR A 538 23.93 26.43 -20.70
CA THR A 538 22.72 26.13 -21.45
C THR A 538 22.12 24.80 -21.03
N ILE A 539 22.95 23.77 -20.82
CA ILE A 539 22.52 22.45 -20.36
C ILE A 539 21.91 22.56 -18.95
N LEU A 540 22.52 23.34 -18.07
CA LEU A 540 22.03 23.54 -16.69
C LEU A 540 20.65 24.21 -16.71
N ASP A 541 20.50 25.32 -17.46
CA ASP A 541 19.25 26.09 -17.53
C ASP A 541 18.10 25.24 -18.08
N SER A 542 18.33 24.51 -19.18
CA SER A 542 17.35 23.62 -19.78
C SER A 542 16.94 22.49 -18.85
N ASN A 543 17.91 21.85 -18.20
CA ASN A 543 17.64 20.74 -17.29
C ASN A 543 16.96 21.19 -15.98
N ILE A 544 17.28 22.37 -15.44
CA ILE A 544 16.56 22.92 -14.27
C ILE A 544 15.09 23.16 -14.62
N THR A 545 14.79 23.74 -15.78
CA THR A 545 13.42 24.00 -16.21
C THR A 545 12.61 22.70 -16.31
N THR A 546 13.20 21.67 -16.93
CA THR A 546 12.57 20.36 -17.07
C THR A 546 12.45 19.64 -15.72
N LEU A 547 13.44 19.80 -14.82
CA LEU A 547 13.41 19.23 -13.48
C LEU A 547 12.27 19.85 -12.64
N ILE A 548 12.03 21.16 -12.74
CA ILE A 548 10.91 21.83 -12.08
C ILE A 548 9.58 21.24 -12.56
N ALA A 549 9.42 21.04 -13.87
CA ALA A 549 8.23 20.40 -14.42
C ALA A 549 8.09 18.95 -13.92
N GLY A 550 9.18 18.19 -13.86
CA GLY A 550 9.23 16.83 -13.32
C GLY A 550 8.84 16.77 -11.84
N ILE A 551 9.34 17.70 -11.02
CA ILE A 551 8.98 17.80 -9.59
C ILE A 551 7.50 18.15 -9.43
N ALA A 552 6.96 19.05 -10.25
CA ALA A 552 5.54 19.38 -10.23
C ALA A 552 4.68 18.15 -10.58
N LEU A 553 5.06 17.39 -11.61
CA LEU A 553 4.39 16.13 -11.95
C LEU A 553 4.50 15.08 -10.83
N PHE A 554 5.62 15.03 -10.10
CA PHE A 554 5.79 14.14 -8.96
C PHE A 554 4.90 14.53 -7.77
N MET A 555 4.75 15.82 -7.49
CA MET A 555 3.95 16.32 -6.36
C MET A 555 2.44 16.20 -6.61
N PHE A 556 2.01 16.55 -7.82
CA PHE A 556 0.59 16.60 -8.17
C PHE A 556 0.10 15.37 -8.95
N GLY A 557 1.02 14.58 -9.49
CA GLY A 557 0.70 13.37 -10.23
C GLY A 557 0.26 12.21 -9.33
N SER A 558 -0.58 11.33 -9.86
CA SER A 558 -1.03 10.11 -9.20
C SER A 558 -0.61 8.87 -10.00
N GLY A 559 -0.42 7.74 -9.33
CA GLY A 559 -0.18 6.43 -9.94
C GLY A 559 0.92 6.45 -11.01
N ALA A 560 0.53 6.14 -12.24
CA ALA A 560 1.43 6.02 -13.39
C ALA A 560 2.16 7.32 -13.75
N VAL A 561 1.53 8.49 -13.59
CA VAL A 561 2.13 9.81 -13.85
C VAL A 561 3.27 10.09 -12.87
N ARG A 562 3.11 9.69 -11.61
CA ARG A 562 4.16 9.82 -10.60
C ARG A 562 5.36 8.94 -10.93
N GLY A 563 5.13 7.71 -11.42
CA GLY A 563 6.21 6.82 -11.89
C GLY A 563 7.00 7.42 -13.05
N PHE A 564 6.31 8.00 -14.04
CA PHE A 564 6.94 8.76 -15.13
C PHE A 564 7.80 9.92 -14.60
N ALA A 565 7.26 10.72 -13.67
CA ALA A 565 7.95 11.88 -13.11
C ALA A 565 9.23 11.49 -12.36
N VAL A 566 9.23 10.38 -11.61
CA VAL A 566 10.43 9.84 -10.93
C VAL A 566 11.52 9.52 -11.96
N VAL A 567 11.17 8.76 -13.01
CA VAL A 567 12.11 8.40 -14.08
C VAL A 567 12.67 9.66 -14.77
N LEU A 568 11.81 10.64 -15.05
CA LEU A 568 12.21 11.90 -15.66
C LEU A 568 13.20 12.67 -14.78
N CYS A 569 12.89 12.88 -13.52
CA CYS A 569 13.76 13.61 -12.58
C CYS A 569 15.12 12.92 -12.39
N LEU A 570 15.12 11.62 -12.17
CA LEU A 570 16.36 10.84 -12.03
C LEU A 570 17.16 10.82 -13.34
N GLY A 571 16.46 10.69 -14.49
CA GLY A 571 17.08 10.72 -15.79
C GLY A 571 17.76 12.04 -16.12
N ILE A 572 17.19 13.18 -15.71
CA ILE A 572 17.81 14.50 -15.84
C ILE A 572 19.09 14.56 -14.98
N LEU A 573 19.05 14.13 -13.73
CA LEU A 573 20.21 14.15 -12.83
C LEU A 573 21.35 13.28 -13.37
N THR A 574 21.04 12.07 -13.84
CA THR A 574 22.03 11.15 -14.41
C THR A 574 22.58 11.65 -15.74
N SER A 575 21.73 12.30 -16.59
CA SER A 575 22.15 12.87 -17.86
C SER A 575 23.13 14.03 -17.68
N MET A 576 22.88 14.91 -16.72
CA MET A 576 23.82 15.99 -16.38
C MET A 576 25.17 15.43 -15.93
N PHE A 577 25.16 14.42 -15.06
CA PHE A 577 26.39 13.78 -14.61
C PHE A 577 27.13 13.11 -15.76
N SER A 578 26.45 12.36 -16.61
CA SER A 578 27.07 11.63 -17.73
C SER A 578 27.60 12.57 -18.80
N ALA A 579 26.82 13.59 -19.21
CA ALA A 579 27.22 14.52 -20.24
C ALA A 579 28.38 15.44 -19.80
N VAL A 580 28.39 15.90 -18.54
CA VAL A 580 29.38 16.87 -18.06
C VAL A 580 30.63 16.20 -17.53
N LEU A 581 30.48 15.12 -16.72
CA LEU A 581 31.63 14.49 -16.05
C LEU A 581 32.17 13.28 -16.82
N ILE A 582 31.29 12.34 -17.23
CA ILE A 582 31.75 11.11 -17.89
C ILE A 582 32.26 11.41 -19.29
N SER A 583 31.50 12.16 -20.12
CA SER A 583 31.92 12.46 -21.49
C SER A 583 33.20 13.27 -21.48
N ARG A 584 33.33 14.27 -20.61
CA ARG A 584 34.55 15.07 -20.48
C ARG A 584 35.75 14.24 -19.97
N ALA A 585 35.53 13.29 -19.05
CA ALA A 585 36.57 12.39 -18.60
C ALA A 585 37.11 11.53 -19.74
N LEU A 586 36.22 10.97 -20.58
CA LEU A 586 36.57 10.18 -21.76
C LEU A 586 37.32 11.01 -22.81
N VAL A 587 36.82 12.21 -23.15
CA VAL A 587 37.49 13.13 -24.09
C VAL A 587 38.87 13.52 -23.57
N ASN A 588 39.01 13.83 -22.29
CA ASN A 588 40.29 14.16 -21.68
C ASN A 588 41.26 12.96 -21.65
N LEU A 589 40.77 11.77 -21.51
CA LEU A 589 41.58 10.55 -21.57
C LEU A 589 42.15 10.31 -22.96
N ILE A 590 41.37 10.58 -24.00
CA ILE A 590 41.74 10.38 -25.43
C ILE A 590 42.65 11.52 -25.93
N TYR A 591 42.26 12.76 -25.65
CA TYR A 591 42.90 13.94 -26.25
C TYR A 591 43.77 14.74 -25.23
N GLY A 592 43.55 14.65 -23.94
CA GLY A 592 44.20 15.49 -22.93
C GLY A 592 45.67 15.19 -22.70
N ARG A 593 46.18 14.02 -23.13
CA ARG A 593 47.62 13.65 -23.04
C ARG A 593 48.47 14.13 -24.21
N LYS A 594 47.82 14.57 -25.30
CA LYS A 594 48.53 15.00 -26.53
C LYS A 594 48.84 16.51 -26.49
N PRO A 595 50.11 16.95 -26.28
CA PRO A 595 50.44 18.37 -26.10
C PRO A 595 50.25 19.21 -27.39
N ARG A 596 50.34 18.62 -28.59
CA ARG A 596 50.11 19.28 -29.90
C ARG A 596 49.07 18.51 -30.66
N LEU A 597 47.81 18.89 -30.48
CA LEU A 597 46.68 18.42 -31.30
C LEU A 597 46.55 19.34 -32.52
N THR A 598 46.77 18.78 -33.70
CA THR A 598 46.57 19.51 -34.96
C THR A 598 45.15 19.33 -35.50
N LYS A 599 44.51 18.21 -35.28
CA LYS A 599 43.13 17.91 -35.65
C LYS A 599 42.44 17.07 -34.60
N ILE A 600 41.12 17.23 -34.44
CA ILE A 600 40.22 16.37 -33.69
C ILE A 600 39.15 15.78 -34.60
N SER A 601 38.73 14.55 -34.31
CA SER A 601 37.73 13.83 -35.09
C SER A 601 36.34 14.10 -34.53
N ILE A 602 35.68 15.15 -35.01
CA ILE A 602 34.36 15.61 -34.55
C ILE A 602 33.32 15.72 -35.69
N GLY A 603 33.69 15.30 -36.88
CA GLY A 603 32.85 15.35 -38.07
C GLY A 603 32.91 16.64 -38.87
#